data_3f2cf7bae9096f6f6b7ac70cc7ef1996
#
_entry.id   3f2cf7bae9096f6f6b7ac70cc7ef1996
#
_cell.length_a   1.000
_cell.length_b   1.000
_cell.length_c   1.000
_cell.angle_alpha   90.00
_cell.angle_beta   90.00
_cell.angle_gamma   90.00
#
_symmetry.space_group_name_H-M   'P 1'
#
loop_
_entity.id
_entity.type
_entity.pdbx_description
1 polymer ?
#
loop_
_entity_poly.entity_id
_entity_poly.type
_entity_poly.pdbx_seq_one_letter_code
_entity_poly.pdbx_strand_id
1 'polypeptide(L)'
;SLVQAALTQPASVSANPGETVKITCSGGYSYYGWYQQKAPGSAPVTVIYDNTNRPSNIPSRFSGSLSGSTSTLTITGVQAEDEAVYFCGTIDISGTVGFGAGTTLTVL
;
A
#
# COMPACT_ATOMS: atom_id res chain seq x y z
N SER A 1 -20.34 -13.13 -14.27
CA SER A 1 -19.00 -12.62 -14.48
C SER A 1 -18.40 -12.19 -13.16
N LEU A 2 -17.13 -12.33 -13.09
CA LEU A 2 -16.40 -11.95 -11.92
C LEU A 2 -16.09 -10.46 -11.98
N VAL A 3 -16.64 -9.71 -11.03
CA VAL A 3 -16.31 -8.31 -10.89
C VAL A 3 -15.28 -8.22 -9.78
N GLN A 4 -14.08 -7.89 -10.14
CA GLN A 4 -13.06 -7.62 -9.14
C GLN A 4 -13.27 -6.25 -8.53
N ALA A 5 -13.00 -6.14 -7.25
CA ALA A 5 -13.02 -4.85 -6.60
C ALA A 5 -12.01 -3.93 -7.28
N ALA A 6 -12.51 -2.84 -7.85
CA ALA A 6 -11.66 -1.83 -8.44
C ALA A 6 -11.19 -0.92 -7.32
N LEU A 7 -9.98 -1.16 -6.81
CA LEU A 7 -9.40 -0.32 -5.78
C LEU A 7 -8.84 0.95 -6.39
N THR A 8 -9.04 2.06 -5.70
CA THR A 8 -8.58 3.37 -6.13
C THR A 8 -7.43 3.82 -5.24
N GLN A 9 -6.29 4.10 -5.85
CA GLN A 9 -5.15 4.72 -5.19
C GLN A 9 -4.52 5.75 -6.11
N PRO A 10 -3.82 6.75 -5.56
CA PRO A 10 -3.19 7.78 -6.40
C PRO A 10 -2.10 7.16 -7.27
N ALA A 11 -1.92 7.74 -8.47
CA ALA A 11 -0.93 7.22 -9.42
C ALA A 11 0.50 7.43 -8.93
N SER A 12 0.76 8.56 -8.29
CA SER A 12 2.11 8.92 -7.85
C SER A 12 2.08 9.84 -6.66
N VAL A 13 3.14 9.81 -5.88
CA VAL A 13 3.40 10.73 -4.79
C VAL A 13 4.90 10.97 -4.73
N SER A 14 5.31 12.18 -4.41
CA SER A 14 6.72 12.50 -4.21
C SER A 14 6.91 13.18 -2.87
N ALA A 15 8.08 13.00 -2.31
CA ALA A 15 8.41 13.56 -1.00
C ALA A 15 9.91 13.79 -0.88
N ASN A 16 10.28 14.73 -0.03
CA ASN A 16 11.67 14.91 0.35
C ASN A 16 12.03 13.92 1.46
N PRO A 17 13.31 13.51 1.55
CA PRO A 17 13.75 12.64 2.63
C PRO A 17 13.37 13.21 4.00
N GLY A 18 12.90 12.35 4.87
CA GLY A 18 12.49 12.73 6.23
C GLY A 18 11.04 13.13 6.37
N GLU A 19 10.34 13.39 5.27
CA GLU A 19 8.91 13.74 5.31
C GLU A 19 8.05 12.51 5.59
N THR A 20 6.81 12.75 6.00
CA THR A 20 5.80 11.71 6.16
C THR A 20 4.99 11.62 4.87
N VAL A 21 4.85 10.40 4.36
CA VAL A 21 4.08 10.09 3.16
C VAL A 21 2.85 9.29 3.58
N LYS A 22 1.70 9.64 3.02
CA LYS A 22 0.45 8.89 3.18
C LYS A 22 -0.09 8.53 1.82
N ILE A 23 -0.36 7.24 1.62
CA ILE A 23 -0.94 6.72 0.39
C ILE A 23 -2.27 6.07 0.75
N THR A 24 -3.34 6.52 0.12
CA THR A 24 -4.69 6.02 0.42
C THR A 24 -5.14 5.02 -0.64
N CYS A 25 -6.00 4.12 -0.21
CA CYS A 25 -6.62 3.12 -1.05
C CYS A 25 -8.06 2.94 -0.61
N SER A 26 -8.99 2.98 -1.54
CA SER A 26 -10.41 2.84 -1.24
C SER A 26 -11.10 1.93 -2.25
N GLY A 27 -12.31 1.51 -1.91
CA GLY A 27 -13.13 0.66 -2.77
C GLY A 27 -13.10 -0.81 -2.41
N GLY A 28 -12.32 -1.19 -1.41
CA GLY A 28 -12.29 -2.56 -0.92
C GLY A 28 -13.27 -2.80 0.22
N TYR A 29 -13.18 -3.98 0.82
CA TYR A 29 -14.12 -4.37 1.87
C TYR A 29 -13.49 -4.35 3.25
N SER A 30 -12.94 -5.46 3.69
CA SER A 30 -12.64 -5.63 5.11
C SER A 30 -11.15 -5.67 5.41
N TYR A 31 -10.38 -6.32 4.58
CA TYR A 31 -8.98 -6.55 4.87
C TYR A 31 -8.12 -6.01 3.75
N TYR A 32 -7.24 -5.10 4.10
CA TYR A 32 -6.29 -4.51 3.16
C TYR A 32 -4.89 -4.97 3.48
N GLY A 33 -4.10 -5.16 2.42
CA GLY A 33 -2.66 -5.29 2.52
C GLY A 33 -1.97 -4.27 1.64
N TRP A 34 -0.71 -4.01 1.93
CA TRP A 34 0.14 -3.13 1.15
C TRP A 34 1.40 -3.87 0.75
N TYR A 35 1.80 -3.71 -0.50
CA TYR A 35 2.90 -4.44 -1.09
C TYR A 35 3.84 -3.48 -1.79
N GLN A 36 5.14 -3.68 -1.59
CA GLN A 36 6.18 -2.82 -2.14
C GLN A 36 6.90 -3.56 -3.27
N GLN A 37 6.99 -2.94 -4.43
CA GLN A 37 7.75 -3.46 -5.57
C GLN A 37 8.81 -2.43 -5.94
N LYS A 38 10.07 -2.76 -5.74
CA LYS A 38 11.17 -1.81 -5.93
C LYS A 38 11.62 -1.70 -7.39
N ALA A 39 11.45 -2.76 -8.17
CA ALA A 39 11.80 -2.75 -9.57
C ALA A 39 10.73 -3.49 -10.37
N PRO A 40 10.46 -3.05 -11.62
CA PRO A 40 9.56 -3.80 -12.49
C PRO A 40 10.02 -5.24 -12.65
N GLY A 41 9.10 -6.19 -12.51
CA GLY A 41 9.40 -7.60 -12.62
C GLY A 41 9.96 -8.25 -11.36
N SER A 42 10.33 -7.49 -10.34
CA SER A 42 10.72 -8.07 -9.05
C SER A 42 9.47 -8.46 -8.26
N ALA A 43 9.62 -9.43 -7.37
CA ALA A 43 8.51 -9.87 -6.53
C ALA A 43 8.16 -8.79 -5.53
N PRO A 44 6.86 -8.45 -5.37
CA PRO A 44 6.44 -7.53 -4.32
C PRO A 44 6.69 -8.10 -2.94
N VAL A 45 6.96 -7.22 -2.00
CA VAL A 45 7.18 -7.55 -0.58
C VAL A 45 6.01 -6.99 0.22
N THR A 46 5.40 -7.81 1.07
CA THR A 46 4.34 -7.34 1.96
C THR A 46 4.92 -6.40 3.00
N VAL A 47 4.38 -5.19 3.08
CA VAL A 47 4.78 -4.21 4.10
C VAL A 47 3.71 -4.04 5.18
N ILE A 48 2.43 -4.27 4.85
CA ILE A 48 1.31 -4.27 5.80
C ILE A 48 0.36 -5.41 5.41
N TYR A 49 -0.14 -6.13 6.40
CA TYR A 49 -1.17 -7.15 6.21
C TYR A 49 -2.25 -6.99 7.27
N ASP A 50 -3.44 -7.53 6.98
CA ASP A 50 -4.60 -7.44 7.89
C ASP A 50 -4.83 -6.01 8.40
N ASN A 51 -4.80 -5.04 7.49
CA ASN A 51 -5.06 -3.61 7.72
C ASN A 51 -3.94 -2.86 8.44
N THR A 52 -3.39 -3.41 9.51
CA THR A 52 -2.52 -2.65 10.42
C THR A 52 -1.24 -3.38 10.81
N ASN A 53 -1.08 -4.63 10.44
CA ASN A 53 0.04 -5.44 10.92
C ASN A 53 1.25 -5.29 10.01
N ARG A 54 2.41 -5.11 10.62
CA ARG A 54 3.68 -4.99 9.90
C ARG A 54 4.50 -6.26 10.14
N PRO A 55 4.99 -6.92 9.06
CA PRO A 55 5.94 -8.03 9.23
C PRO A 55 7.18 -7.58 10.00
N SER A 56 7.79 -8.49 10.73
CA SER A 56 8.90 -8.17 11.64
C SER A 56 10.13 -7.62 10.94
N ASN A 57 10.32 -7.97 9.66
CA ASN A 57 11.47 -7.51 8.87
C ASN A 57 11.24 -6.18 8.15
N ILE A 58 10.06 -5.58 8.32
CA ILE A 58 9.72 -4.29 7.72
C ILE A 58 10.00 -3.18 8.73
N PRO A 59 10.66 -2.09 8.31
CA PRO A 59 10.99 -1.00 9.24
C PRO A 59 9.78 -0.40 9.92
N SER A 60 9.95 0.04 11.16
CA SER A 60 8.85 0.57 11.98
C SER A 60 8.27 1.89 11.45
N ARG A 61 8.95 2.54 10.52
CA ARG A 61 8.41 3.75 9.89
C ARG A 61 7.21 3.49 9.00
N PHE A 62 6.96 2.22 8.63
CA PHE A 62 5.78 1.82 7.87
C PHE A 62 4.65 1.49 8.83
N SER A 63 3.47 2.04 8.58
CA SER A 63 2.26 1.71 9.33
C SER A 63 1.04 1.73 8.44
N GLY A 64 0.02 1.00 8.83
CA GLY A 64 -1.25 0.95 8.13
C GLY A 64 -2.41 1.31 9.04
N SER A 65 -3.42 1.93 8.49
CA SER A 65 -4.64 2.25 9.20
C SER A 65 -5.85 2.05 8.30
N LEU A 66 -6.99 1.82 8.91
CA LEU A 66 -8.26 1.65 8.21
C LEU A 66 -9.28 2.58 8.83
N SER A 67 -9.96 3.36 7.99
CA SER A 67 -11.06 4.22 8.40
C SER A 67 -12.18 4.03 7.40
N GLY A 68 -13.29 3.46 7.86
CA GLY A 68 -14.36 3.07 6.95
C GLY A 68 -13.85 2.06 5.92
N SER A 69 -13.96 2.39 4.64
CA SER A 69 -13.48 1.57 3.55
C SER A 69 -12.17 2.09 2.94
N THR A 70 -11.48 3.00 3.63
CA THR A 70 -10.24 3.59 3.15
C THR A 70 -9.07 3.10 4.00
N SER A 71 -8.12 2.45 3.35
CA SER A 71 -6.83 2.07 3.96
C SER A 71 -5.81 3.13 3.65
N THR A 72 -4.94 3.42 4.62
CA THR A 72 -3.85 4.38 4.45
C THR A 72 -2.54 3.72 4.84
N LEU A 73 -1.59 3.72 3.92
CA LEU A 73 -0.20 3.39 4.21
C LEU A 73 0.51 4.69 4.58
N THR A 74 1.15 4.71 5.74
CA THR A 74 1.93 5.85 6.21
C THR A 74 3.39 5.46 6.32
N ILE A 75 4.27 6.26 5.74
CA ILE A 75 5.72 6.11 5.87
C ILE A 75 6.24 7.37 6.53
N THR A 76 6.64 7.27 7.79
CA THR A 76 7.22 8.40 8.52
C THR A 76 8.72 8.43 8.26
N GLY A 77 9.28 9.65 8.13
CA GLY A 77 10.71 9.77 7.90
C GLY A 77 11.17 9.04 6.65
N VAL A 78 10.51 9.30 5.52
CA VAL A 78 10.75 8.57 4.28
C VAL A 78 12.23 8.63 3.88
N GLN A 79 12.74 7.49 3.43
CA GLN A 79 14.13 7.30 3.03
C GLN A 79 14.22 7.05 1.52
N ALA A 80 15.38 7.29 0.94
CA ALA A 80 15.61 7.02 -0.48
C ALA A 80 15.30 5.56 -0.84
N GLU A 81 15.60 4.63 0.05
CA GLU A 81 15.34 3.20 -0.16
C GLU A 81 13.87 2.84 -0.16
N ASP A 82 12.99 3.75 0.24
CA ASP A 82 11.55 3.53 0.20
C ASP A 82 10.95 3.80 -1.18
N GLU A 83 11.75 4.33 -2.10
CA GLU A 83 11.31 4.59 -3.47
C GLU A 83 10.90 3.27 -4.13
N ALA A 84 9.64 3.19 -4.56
CA ALA A 84 9.05 1.94 -5.07
C ALA A 84 7.67 2.23 -5.63
N VAL A 85 7.05 1.21 -6.21
CA VAL A 85 5.60 1.20 -6.46
C VAL A 85 4.93 0.47 -5.30
N TYR A 86 3.91 1.07 -4.73
CA TYR A 86 3.15 0.50 -3.62
C TYR A 86 1.75 0.13 -4.10
N PHE A 87 1.41 -1.14 -3.97
CA PHE A 87 0.09 -1.66 -4.35
C PHE A 87 -0.72 -1.94 -3.10
N CYS A 88 -1.98 -1.55 -3.10
CA CYS A 88 -2.93 -2.05 -2.11
C CYS A 88 -3.68 -3.24 -2.68
N GLY A 89 -4.07 -4.14 -1.80
CA GLY A 89 -4.90 -5.28 -2.14
C GLY A 89 -5.96 -5.49 -1.08
N THR A 90 -7.05 -6.13 -1.47
CA THR A 90 -8.14 -6.45 -0.56
C THR A 90 -8.70 -7.82 -0.86
N ILE A 91 -9.31 -8.43 0.16
CA ILE A 91 -10.06 -9.67 0.02
C ILE A 91 -11.47 -9.39 0.51
N ASP A 92 -12.48 -9.71 -0.30
CA ASP A 92 -13.87 -9.60 0.12
C ASP A 92 -14.33 -10.86 0.86
N ILE A 93 -15.55 -10.83 1.36
CA ILE A 93 -16.10 -11.96 2.12
C ILE A 93 -16.29 -13.23 1.30
N SER A 94 -16.32 -13.11 -0.01
CA SER A 94 -16.41 -14.28 -0.91
C SER A 94 -15.04 -14.82 -1.30
N GLY A 95 -13.96 -14.18 -0.87
CA GLY A 95 -12.61 -14.58 -1.22
C GLY A 95 -12.09 -13.95 -2.50
N THR A 96 -12.85 -13.05 -3.11
CA THR A 96 -12.41 -12.31 -4.30
C THR A 96 -11.29 -11.37 -3.94
N VAL A 97 -10.20 -11.43 -4.68
CA VAL A 97 -9.02 -10.60 -4.46
C VAL A 97 -9.01 -9.47 -5.47
N GLY A 98 -8.80 -8.26 -4.99
CA GLY A 98 -8.66 -7.09 -5.84
C GLY A 98 -7.42 -6.31 -5.48
N PHE A 99 -6.85 -5.61 -6.47
CA PHE A 99 -5.66 -4.79 -6.29
C PHE A 99 -5.88 -3.41 -6.88
N GLY A 100 -5.20 -2.43 -6.31
CA GLY A 100 -5.07 -1.11 -6.93
C GLY A 100 -4.02 -1.14 -8.03
N ALA A 101 -3.99 -0.08 -8.83
CA ALA A 101 -3.07 0.02 -9.96
C ALA A 101 -1.64 0.38 -9.55
N GLY A 102 -1.44 0.72 -8.29
CA GLY A 102 -0.13 1.06 -7.75
C GLY A 102 0.10 2.56 -7.66
N THR A 103 0.85 2.95 -6.64
CA THR A 103 1.29 4.33 -6.43
C THR A 103 2.82 4.36 -6.52
N THR A 104 3.34 5.14 -7.45
CA THR A 104 4.79 5.33 -7.54
C THR A 104 5.23 6.39 -6.53
N LEU A 105 6.08 5.99 -5.61
CA LEU A 105 6.69 6.92 -4.66
C LEU A 105 8.08 7.31 -5.15
N THR A 106 8.27 8.60 -5.34
CA THR A 106 9.57 9.19 -5.68
C THR A 106 10.10 9.96 -4.48
N VAL A 107 11.32 9.68 -4.09
CA VAL A 107 12.01 10.40 -3.01
C VAL A 107 13.01 11.36 -3.65
N LEU A 108 12.77 12.64 -3.46
CA LEU A 108 13.47 13.72 -4.15
C LEU A 108 14.89 13.96 -3.65
#